data_92f50f1a46fb5747396d2083b84e34a7
#
_entry.id   92f50f1a46fb5747396d2083b84e34a7
#
_cell.length_a   1.000
_cell.length_b   1.000
_cell.length_c   1.000
_cell.angle_alpha   90.00
_cell.angle_beta   90.00
_cell.angle_gamma   90.00
#
_symmetry.space_group_name_H-M   'P 1'
#
loop_
_entity.id
_entity.type
_entity.pdbx_description
1 polymer ?
#
loop_
_entity_poly.entity_id
_entity_poly.type
_entity_poly.pdbx_seq_one_letter_code
_entity_poly.pdbx_strand_id
1 'polypeptide(L)'
;AQTIESVLNQTYSDFELILIDDGSTDRTREIIKDYQCKDARIKYFYKENGGVSSARNLGLQKAIGDFVSFLDSDDLWDRRFLELMYHKLVAGGELACFCGYIEKRGDTITRYPGHFGAVDVLKEKLRVGSFRVSTDCWLIDRKFLSAEHITFTEGCHYMEDLEFFVKLLFRATNQRITYVPEYLSYYVLRKNSLSYQDLMVLPLSVMNQILDVLKRIYNWIEI
;
A
#
# COMPACT_ATOMS: atom_id res chain seq x y z
N ALA A 1 2.77 -16.90 4.92
CA ALA A 1 4.11 -17.41 4.60
C ALA A 1 4.62 -16.84 3.27
N GLN A 2 3.92 -17.06 2.16
CA GLN A 2 4.37 -16.62 0.82
C GLN A 2 4.70 -15.11 0.73
N THR A 3 3.87 -14.26 1.33
CA THR A 3 4.09 -12.81 1.41
C THR A 3 5.41 -12.48 2.11
N ILE A 4 5.67 -13.10 3.27
CA ILE A 4 6.94 -12.91 4.01
C ILE A 4 8.12 -13.37 3.14
N GLU A 5 8.03 -14.53 2.50
CA GLU A 5 9.07 -15.05 1.62
C GLU A 5 9.36 -14.14 0.42
N SER A 6 8.31 -13.52 -0.18
CA SER A 6 8.49 -12.58 -1.29
C SER A 6 9.29 -11.34 -0.89
N VAL A 7 9.20 -10.92 0.37
CA VAL A 7 10.00 -9.80 0.91
C VAL A 7 11.41 -10.25 1.29
N LEU A 8 11.56 -11.38 1.97
CA LEU A 8 12.89 -11.86 2.40
C LEU A 8 13.80 -12.21 1.22
N ASN A 9 13.22 -12.59 0.07
CA ASN A 9 13.93 -12.93 -1.17
C ASN A 9 14.19 -11.72 -2.09
N GLN A 10 14.00 -10.49 -1.62
CA GLN A 10 14.32 -9.28 -2.39
C GLN A 10 15.83 -9.19 -2.69
N THR A 11 16.16 -8.70 -3.89
CA THR A 11 17.57 -8.49 -4.32
C THR A 11 18.23 -7.33 -3.56
N TYR A 12 17.46 -6.35 -3.10
CA TYR A 12 17.91 -5.32 -2.17
C TYR A 12 17.80 -5.83 -0.74
N SER A 13 18.88 -5.85 0.03
CA SER A 13 18.96 -6.50 1.34
C SER A 13 18.86 -5.56 2.55
N ASP A 14 19.05 -4.25 2.34
CA ASP A 14 19.04 -3.24 3.41
C ASP A 14 17.62 -2.74 3.67
N PHE A 15 16.82 -3.57 4.34
CA PHE A 15 15.45 -3.26 4.74
C PHE A 15 15.10 -3.87 6.11
N GLU A 16 14.06 -3.35 6.72
CA GLU A 16 13.34 -3.97 7.83
C GLU A 16 11.96 -4.44 7.35
N LEU A 17 11.53 -5.61 7.80
CA LEU A 17 10.18 -6.13 7.56
C LEU A 17 9.36 -6.01 8.85
N ILE A 18 8.43 -5.04 8.87
CA ILE A 18 7.56 -4.80 10.01
C ILE A 18 6.24 -5.55 9.79
N LEU A 19 5.99 -6.56 10.60
CA LEU A 19 4.78 -7.36 10.58
C LEU A 19 3.85 -6.90 11.70
N ILE A 20 2.70 -6.35 11.32
CA ILE A 20 1.65 -5.92 12.25
C ILE A 20 0.55 -6.97 12.26
N ASP A 21 0.35 -7.58 13.40
CA ASP A 21 -0.72 -8.53 13.66
C ASP A 21 -1.90 -7.79 14.31
N ASP A 22 -2.93 -7.54 13.54
CA ASP A 22 -4.13 -6.80 13.95
C ASP A 22 -5.18 -7.72 14.59
N GLY A 23 -4.76 -8.45 15.63
CA GLY A 23 -5.65 -9.29 16.42
C GLY A 23 -5.97 -10.65 15.78
N SER A 24 -5.02 -11.28 15.07
CA SER A 24 -5.24 -12.61 14.47
C SER A 24 -5.56 -13.65 15.52
N THR A 25 -6.54 -14.51 15.21
CA THR A 25 -7.00 -15.62 16.07
C THR A 25 -6.58 -16.99 15.54
N ASP A 26 -5.89 -17.02 14.41
CA ASP A 26 -5.34 -18.21 13.76
C ASP A 26 -3.85 -18.42 14.07
N ARG A 27 -3.18 -19.24 13.28
CA ARG A 27 -1.74 -19.54 13.46
C ARG A 27 -0.79 -18.44 12.96
N THR A 28 -1.28 -17.25 12.61
CA THR A 28 -0.47 -16.14 12.07
C THR A 28 0.69 -15.80 13.00
N ARG A 29 0.44 -15.67 14.30
CA ARG A 29 1.47 -15.38 15.33
C ARG A 29 2.59 -16.42 15.39
N GLU A 30 2.24 -17.70 15.31
CA GLU A 30 3.22 -18.79 15.33
C GLU A 30 4.11 -18.75 14.09
N ILE A 31 3.49 -18.60 12.93
CA ILE A 31 4.19 -18.48 11.64
C ILE A 31 5.17 -17.31 11.66
N ILE A 32 4.74 -16.14 12.12
CA ILE A 32 5.61 -14.95 12.17
C ILE A 32 6.81 -15.19 13.11
N LYS A 33 6.59 -15.77 14.27
CA LYS A 33 7.68 -16.08 15.22
C LYS A 33 8.72 -17.02 14.61
N ASP A 34 8.29 -18.03 13.86
CA ASP A 34 9.20 -18.95 13.18
C ASP A 34 10.10 -18.26 12.16
N TYR A 35 9.56 -17.27 11.43
CA TYR A 35 10.37 -16.44 10.52
C TYR A 35 11.27 -15.46 11.27
N GLN A 36 10.78 -14.83 12.33
CA GLN A 36 11.56 -13.88 13.14
C GLN A 36 12.79 -14.53 13.78
N CYS A 37 12.71 -15.80 14.17
CA CYS A 37 13.87 -16.55 14.67
C CYS A 37 14.94 -16.80 13.60
N LYS A 38 14.59 -16.73 12.32
CA LYS A 38 15.48 -17.04 11.18
C LYS A 38 16.06 -15.80 10.51
N ASP A 39 15.40 -14.65 10.62
CA ASP A 39 15.80 -13.41 9.94
C ASP A 39 15.65 -12.20 10.87
N ALA A 40 16.78 -11.59 11.22
CA ALA A 40 16.83 -10.45 12.16
C ALA A 40 16.20 -9.16 11.59
N ARG A 41 15.93 -9.11 10.28
CA ARG A 41 15.24 -7.95 9.66
C ARG A 41 13.76 -7.91 10.00
N ILE A 42 13.17 -9.00 10.53
CA ILE A 42 11.75 -9.10 10.87
C ILE A 42 11.50 -8.50 12.25
N LYS A 43 10.59 -7.51 12.28
CA LYS A 43 10.04 -6.92 13.51
C LYS A 43 8.56 -7.22 13.60
N TYR A 44 8.13 -7.84 14.69
CA TYR A 44 6.73 -8.24 14.91
C TYR A 44 6.10 -7.39 15.99
N PHE A 45 4.92 -6.88 15.71
CA PHE A 45 4.09 -6.14 16.66
C PHE A 45 2.65 -6.69 16.63
N TYR A 46 2.13 -6.98 17.80
CA TYR A 46 0.73 -7.35 17.99
C TYR A 46 -0.07 -6.15 18.50
N LYS A 47 -1.30 -6.02 18.06
CA LYS A 47 -2.30 -5.11 18.61
C LYS A 47 -3.69 -5.76 18.60
N GLU A 48 -4.60 -5.26 19.40
CA GLU A 48 -6.02 -5.61 19.28
C GLU A 48 -6.55 -5.13 17.93
N ASN A 49 -7.51 -5.89 17.37
CA ASN A 49 -8.07 -5.59 16.06
C ASN A 49 -8.63 -4.16 16.00
N GLY A 50 -8.10 -3.36 15.11
CA GLY A 50 -8.49 -1.97 14.85
C GLY A 50 -8.67 -1.67 13.37
N GLY A 51 -8.53 -2.69 12.51
CA GLY A 51 -8.65 -2.60 11.07
C GLY A 51 -7.37 -2.17 10.36
N VAL A 52 -7.38 -2.29 9.03
CA VAL A 52 -6.21 -2.11 8.16
C VAL A 52 -5.54 -0.75 8.31
N SER A 53 -6.31 0.33 8.42
CA SER A 53 -5.78 1.70 8.63
C SER A 53 -4.97 1.81 9.91
N SER A 54 -5.49 1.26 11.01
CA SER A 54 -4.83 1.26 12.32
C SER A 54 -3.56 0.41 12.30
N ALA A 55 -3.57 -0.74 11.60
CA ALA A 55 -2.39 -1.59 11.43
C ALA A 55 -1.31 -0.88 10.60
N ARG A 56 -1.67 -0.27 9.46
CA ARG A 56 -0.71 0.48 8.61
C ARG A 56 -0.13 1.69 9.34
N ASN A 57 -0.93 2.43 10.12
CA ASN A 57 -0.46 3.55 10.94
C ASN A 57 0.53 3.11 12.02
N LEU A 58 0.28 1.97 12.69
CA LEU A 58 1.23 1.40 13.63
C LEU A 58 2.55 1.03 12.93
N GLY A 59 2.46 0.44 11.72
CA GLY A 59 3.63 0.17 10.88
C GLY A 59 4.45 1.43 10.59
N LEU A 60 3.80 2.51 10.17
CA LEU A 60 4.45 3.82 9.95
C LEU A 60 5.13 4.36 11.22
N GLN A 61 4.47 4.25 12.37
CA GLN A 61 5.03 4.68 13.65
C GLN A 61 6.28 3.88 14.06
N LYS A 62 6.33 2.58 13.72
CA LYS A 62 7.44 1.68 14.06
C LYS A 62 8.57 1.71 13.04
N ALA A 63 8.33 2.22 11.85
CA ALA A 63 9.32 2.30 10.78
C ALA A 63 10.46 3.25 11.12
N ILE A 64 11.69 2.80 10.86
CA ILE A 64 12.92 3.59 11.04
C ILE A 64 13.67 3.82 9.72
N GLY A 65 13.36 3.06 8.68
CA GLY A 65 13.93 3.23 7.34
C GLY A 65 13.66 4.62 6.74
N ASP A 66 14.43 5.05 5.77
CA ASP A 66 14.20 6.32 5.09
C ASP A 66 12.97 6.28 4.19
N PHE A 67 12.63 5.13 3.65
CA PHE A 67 11.47 4.90 2.80
C PHE A 67 10.54 3.85 3.40
N VAL A 68 9.26 3.93 3.04
CA VAL A 68 8.24 2.96 3.46
C VAL A 68 7.46 2.44 2.26
N SER A 69 7.07 1.18 2.36
CA SER A 69 6.18 0.50 1.43
C SER A 69 5.21 -0.36 2.22
N PHE A 70 4.01 -0.55 1.69
CA PHE A 70 2.98 -1.39 2.32
C PHE A 70 2.79 -2.64 1.47
N LEU A 71 2.56 -3.77 2.11
CA LEU A 71 2.23 -5.02 1.44
C LEU A 71 1.15 -5.74 2.24
N ASP A 72 0.03 -6.02 1.61
CA ASP A 72 -1.05 -6.76 2.25
C ASP A 72 -0.69 -8.25 2.38
N SER A 73 -1.23 -8.90 3.40
CA SER A 73 -0.79 -10.25 3.83
C SER A 73 -1.10 -11.37 2.82
N ASP A 74 -1.84 -11.08 1.78
CA ASP A 74 -2.23 -11.99 0.70
C ASP A 74 -1.59 -11.66 -0.66
N ASP A 75 -0.84 -10.56 -0.74
CA ASP A 75 -0.14 -10.10 -1.93
C ASP A 75 1.34 -10.47 -1.93
N LEU A 76 2.00 -10.29 -3.07
CA LEU A 76 3.40 -10.68 -3.27
C LEU A 76 4.15 -9.61 -4.06
N TRP A 77 5.46 -9.50 -3.80
CA TRP A 77 6.36 -8.69 -4.62
C TRP A 77 7.25 -9.53 -5.53
N ASP A 78 7.56 -8.99 -6.70
CA ASP A 78 8.69 -9.45 -7.54
C ASP A 78 9.99 -9.28 -6.73
N ARG A 79 10.93 -10.20 -6.92
CA ARG A 79 12.21 -10.17 -6.20
C ARG A 79 13.02 -8.88 -6.39
N ARG A 80 12.77 -8.10 -7.43
CA ARG A 80 13.46 -6.84 -7.76
C ARG A 80 12.69 -5.60 -7.32
N PHE A 81 11.55 -5.75 -6.63
CA PHE A 81 10.69 -4.61 -6.29
C PHE A 81 11.47 -3.54 -5.51
N LEU A 82 12.07 -3.88 -4.38
CA LEU A 82 12.78 -2.91 -3.55
C LEU A 82 13.97 -2.29 -4.29
N GLU A 83 14.75 -3.08 -5.02
CA GLU A 83 15.92 -2.61 -5.76
C GLU A 83 15.55 -1.56 -6.82
N LEU A 84 14.60 -1.91 -7.70
CA LEU A 84 14.21 -1.04 -8.81
C LEU A 84 13.50 0.24 -8.31
N MET A 85 12.63 0.10 -7.33
CA MET A 85 11.90 1.22 -6.74
C MET A 85 12.85 2.18 -6.01
N TYR A 86 13.79 1.63 -5.21
CA TYR A 86 14.79 2.41 -4.49
C TYR A 86 15.71 3.18 -5.45
N HIS A 87 16.30 2.51 -6.42
CA HIS A 87 17.18 3.16 -7.39
C HIS A 87 16.46 4.26 -8.17
N LYS A 88 15.22 4.02 -8.58
CA LYS A 88 14.43 5.01 -9.31
C LYS A 88 14.14 6.24 -8.46
N LEU A 89 13.77 6.04 -7.21
CA LEU A 89 13.40 7.11 -6.29
C LEU A 89 14.62 7.97 -5.92
N VAL A 90 15.74 7.33 -5.56
CA VAL A 90 16.97 8.04 -5.15
C VAL A 90 17.63 8.78 -6.31
N ALA A 91 17.68 8.19 -7.50
CA ALA A 91 18.30 8.81 -8.68
C ALA A 91 17.62 10.14 -9.08
N GLY A 92 16.31 10.27 -8.86
CA GLY A 92 15.54 11.47 -9.15
C GLY A 92 15.43 12.46 -7.99
N GLY A 93 15.77 12.06 -6.76
CA GLY A 93 15.49 12.84 -5.55
C GLY A 93 13.99 13.01 -5.30
N GLU A 94 13.21 12.02 -5.69
CA GLU A 94 11.76 12.04 -5.66
C GLU A 94 11.21 11.70 -4.27
N LEU A 95 9.93 12.05 -4.00
CA LEU A 95 9.26 11.76 -2.72
C LEU A 95 8.54 10.42 -2.73
N ALA A 96 8.12 9.95 -3.87
CA ALA A 96 7.46 8.67 -4.02
C ALA A 96 7.70 8.06 -5.41
N CYS A 97 7.73 6.75 -5.45
CA CYS A 97 7.81 5.97 -6.66
C CYS A 97 6.71 4.90 -6.65
N PHE A 98 6.12 4.61 -7.80
CA PHE A 98 5.16 3.52 -7.95
C PHE A 98 5.49 2.63 -9.15
N CYS A 99 4.91 1.44 -9.19
CA CYS A 99 5.07 0.49 -10.28
C CYS A 99 3.74 -0.06 -10.76
N GLY A 100 3.76 -0.84 -11.84
CA GLY A 100 2.61 -1.63 -12.27
C GLY A 100 2.42 -2.88 -11.41
N TYR A 101 1.23 -3.49 -11.51
CA TYR A 101 0.93 -4.74 -10.85
C TYR A 101 0.19 -5.73 -11.75
N ILE A 102 0.20 -6.97 -11.32
CA ILE A 102 -0.51 -8.09 -11.92
C ILE A 102 -1.62 -8.53 -10.98
N GLU A 103 -2.86 -8.42 -11.42
CA GLU A 103 -4.02 -8.97 -10.70
C GLU A 103 -4.22 -10.43 -11.09
N LYS A 104 -4.30 -11.29 -10.09
CA LYS A 104 -4.62 -12.70 -10.22
C LYS A 104 -6.01 -12.99 -9.66
N ARG A 105 -6.94 -13.39 -10.54
CA ARG A 105 -8.30 -13.83 -10.17
C ARG A 105 -8.54 -15.26 -10.67
N GLY A 106 -8.27 -16.26 -9.83
CA GLY A 106 -8.23 -17.65 -10.27
C GLY A 106 -7.22 -17.83 -11.40
N ASP A 107 -7.67 -18.30 -12.57
CA ASP A 107 -6.83 -18.48 -13.76
C ASP A 107 -6.69 -17.20 -14.62
N THR A 108 -7.45 -16.16 -14.31
CA THR A 108 -7.40 -14.89 -15.04
C THR A 108 -6.27 -14.03 -14.53
N ILE A 109 -5.48 -13.51 -15.45
CA ILE A 109 -4.36 -12.59 -15.17
C ILE A 109 -4.62 -11.28 -15.90
N THR A 110 -4.72 -10.18 -15.16
CA THR A 110 -4.83 -8.82 -15.70
C THR A 110 -3.61 -8.00 -15.31
N ARG A 111 -3.07 -7.23 -16.24
CA ARG A 111 -1.90 -6.38 -16.01
C ARG A 111 -2.31 -4.92 -15.98
N TYR A 112 -1.93 -4.22 -14.92
CA TYR A 112 -2.15 -2.80 -14.74
C TYR A 112 -0.80 -2.07 -14.79
N PRO A 113 -0.51 -1.34 -15.89
CA PRO A 113 0.78 -0.69 -16.05
C PRO A 113 0.94 0.49 -15.08
N GLY A 114 2.16 0.67 -14.55
CA GLY A 114 2.52 1.79 -13.68
C GLY A 114 3.04 2.99 -14.48
N HIS A 115 2.45 3.33 -15.63
CA HIS A 115 2.90 4.49 -16.40
C HIS A 115 1.78 5.53 -16.52
N PHE A 116 1.94 6.59 -15.76
CA PHE A 116 1.19 7.82 -15.94
C PHE A 116 2.18 8.98 -15.93
N GLY A 117 1.99 9.94 -16.83
CA GLY A 117 2.74 11.19 -16.70
C GLY A 117 2.46 11.82 -15.33
N ALA A 118 3.46 12.37 -14.67
CA ALA A 118 3.35 12.91 -13.30
C ALA A 118 2.19 13.90 -13.09
N VAL A 119 1.80 14.62 -14.13
CA VAL A 119 0.67 15.58 -14.11
C VAL A 119 -0.69 14.86 -14.07
N ASP A 120 -0.76 13.61 -14.52
CA ASP A 120 -2.04 12.93 -14.70
C ASP A 120 -2.38 11.99 -13.53
N VAL A 121 -1.42 11.66 -12.67
CA VAL A 121 -1.63 10.70 -11.58
C VAL A 121 -2.74 11.17 -10.63
N LEU A 122 -2.75 12.45 -10.24
CA LEU A 122 -3.81 13.00 -9.37
C LEU A 122 -5.14 13.08 -10.13
N LYS A 123 -5.12 13.55 -11.38
CA LYS A 123 -6.32 13.63 -12.22
C LYS A 123 -6.91 12.23 -12.46
N GLU A 124 -6.08 11.24 -12.74
CA GLU A 124 -6.51 9.87 -12.92
C GLU A 124 -7.01 9.22 -11.61
N LYS A 125 -6.40 9.54 -10.45
CA LYS A 125 -6.91 9.13 -9.14
C LYS A 125 -8.31 9.65 -8.86
N LEU A 126 -8.58 10.90 -9.24
CA LEU A 126 -9.88 11.54 -9.05
C LEU A 126 -10.90 11.15 -10.14
N ARG A 127 -10.46 10.56 -11.23
CA ARG A 127 -11.34 9.98 -12.26
C ARG A 127 -11.87 8.64 -11.77
N VAL A 128 -13.07 8.66 -11.24
CA VAL A 128 -13.76 7.47 -10.70
C VAL A 128 -13.66 6.31 -11.70
N GLY A 129 -12.95 5.26 -11.31
CA GLY A 129 -12.85 3.97 -12.00
C GLY A 129 -11.60 3.71 -12.84
N SER A 130 -10.68 4.65 -13.05
CA SER A 130 -9.52 4.44 -13.94
C SER A 130 -8.18 4.31 -13.22
N PHE A 131 -8.04 4.79 -11.99
CA PHE A 131 -6.78 4.69 -11.25
C PHE A 131 -6.73 3.43 -10.39
N ARG A 132 -5.95 2.47 -10.86
CA ARG A 132 -5.73 1.21 -10.15
C ARG A 132 -4.24 1.05 -9.85
N VAL A 133 -3.70 1.88 -8.95
CA VAL A 133 -2.41 1.56 -8.33
C VAL A 133 -2.71 1.03 -6.95
N SER A 134 -2.43 -0.23 -6.73
CA SER A 134 -2.60 -0.89 -5.45
C SER A 134 -1.68 -0.28 -4.38
N THR A 135 -2.07 -0.38 -3.12
CA THR A 135 -1.29 0.11 -1.96
C THR A 135 0.12 -0.48 -1.94
N ASP A 136 0.26 -1.72 -2.38
CA ASP A 136 1.49 -2.50 -2.40
C ASP A 136 2.44 -2.17 -3.57
N CYS A 137 2.10 -1.17 -4.39
CA CYS A 137 2.90 -0.73 -5.54
C CYS A 137 3.80 0.47 -5.27
N TRP A 138 3.83 0.99 -4.05
CA TRP A 138 4.50 2.26 -3.74
C TRP A 138 5.74 2.09 -2.87
N LEU A 139 6.74 2.96 -3.11
CA LEU A 139 7.84 3.27 -2.20
C LEU A 139 7.83 4.78 -1.94
N ILE A 140 7.81 5.21 -0.67
CA ILE A 140 7.50 6.59 -0.27
C ILE A 140 8.53 7.07 0.74
N ASP A 141 9.00 8.31 0.62
CA ASP A 141 9.84 8.97 1.63
C ASP A 141 9.10 9.08 2.96
N ARG A 142 9.64 8.44 4.00
CA ARG A 142 9.01 8.41 5.33
C ARG A 142 9.02 9.77 6.01
N LYS A 143 10.10 10.57 5.81
CA LYS A 143 10.21 11.91 6.40
C LYS A 143 9.17 12.84 5.82
N PHE A 144 8.89 12.71 4.51
CA PHE A 144 7.83 13.45 3.86
C PHE A 144 6.46 13.10 4.43
N LEU A 145 6.12 11.81 4.58
CA LEU A 145 4.86 11.40 5.22
C LEU A 145 4.70 11.99 6.62
N SER A 146 5.78 11.96 7.41
CA SER A 146 5.77 12.51 8.76
C SER A 146 5.62 14.03 8.80
N ALA A 147 6.35 14.76 7.95
CA ALA A 147 6.31 16.23 7.89
C ALA A 147 4.93 16.76 7.45
N GLU A 148 4.28 16.05 6.51
CA GLU A 148 2.96 16.42 5.99
C GLU A 148 1.80 15.78 6.77
N HIS A 149 2.10 15.04 7.86
CA HIS A 149 1.12 14.34 8.69
C HIS A 149 0.19 13.41 7.89
N ILE A 150 0.75 12.74 6.85
CA ILE A 150 0.00 11.84 5.99
C ILE A 150 -0.11 10.47 6.68
N THR A 151 -1.33 10.11 7.08
CA THR A 151 -1.68 8.84 7.71
C THR A 151 -2.97 8.28 7.13
N PHE A 152 -3.23 7.00 7.35
CA PHE A 152 -4.51 6.38 7.04
C PHE A 152 -5.57 6.84 8.04
N THR A 153 -6.80 7.08 7.57
CA THR A 153 -7.92 7.43 8.45
C THR A 153 -8.46 6.18 9.14
N GLU A 154 -8.31 6.10 10.47
CA GLU A 154 -8.78 4.96 11.24
C GLU A 154 -10.30 4.91 11.32
N GLY A 155 -10.86 3.70 11.45
CA GLY A 155 -12.31 3.47 11.39
C GLY A 155 -12.90 3.56 9.97
N CYS A 156 -12.09 3.84 8.96
CA CYS A 156 -12.48 3.77 7.56
C CYS A 156 -12.17 2.36 7.02
N HIS A 157 -13.19 1.67 6.54
CA HIS A 157 -13.07 0.29 6.04
C HIS A 157 -13.12 0.19 4.51
N TYR A 158 -13.37 1.31 3.83
CA TYR A 158 -13.46 1.39 2.37
C TYR A 158 -12.80 2.65 1.87
N MET A 159 -12.02 2.53 0.79
CA MET A 159 -11.31 3.64 0.14
C MET A 159 -10.31 4.39 1.06
N GLU A 160 -9.86 3.77 2.14
CA GLU A 160 -8.84 4.33 3.04
C GLU A 160 -7.50 4.54 2.32
N ASP A 161 -7.21 3.67 1.37
CA ASP A 161 -6.05 3.75 0.48
C ASP A 161 -6.19 4.91 -0.51
N LEU A 162 -7.37 5.07 -1.13
CA LEU A 162 -7.61 6.20 -2.03
C LEU A 162 -7.40 7.53 -1.29
N GLU A 163 -7.96 7.68 -0.10
CA GLU A 163 -7.79 8.90 0.71
C GLU A 163 -6.31 9.17 1.02
N PHE A 164 -5.58 8.14 1.45
CA PHE A 164 -4.15 8.25 1.75
C PHE A 164 -3.34 8.70 0.53
N PHE A 165 -3.53 8.05 -0.62
CA PHE A 165 -2.78 8.39 -1.83
C PHE A 165 -3.21 9.72 -2.45
N VAL A 166 -4.45 10.15 -2.30
CA VAL A 166 -4.86 11.50 -2.71
C VAL A 166 -4.15 12.56 -1.85
N LYS A 167 -4.08 12.37 -0.52
CA LYS A 167 -3.30 13.26 0.37
C LYS A 167 -1.83 13.32 -0.04
N LEU A 168 -1.20 12.17 -0.28
CA LEU A 168 0.18 12.06 -0.74
C LEU A 168 0.40 12.83 -2.04
N LEU A 169 -0.42 12.57 -3.06
CA LEU A 169 -0.31 13.17 -4.38
C LEU A 169 -0.52 14.69 -4.35
N PHE A 170 -1.48 15.16 -3.54
CA PHE A 170 -1.75 16.57 -3.38
C PHE A 170 -0.59 17.32 -2.71
N ARG A 171 -0.01 16.73 -1.65
CA ARG A 171 1.12 17.33 -0.90
C ARG A 171 2.45 17.21 -1.64
N ALA A 172 2.68 16.15 -2.39
CA ALA A 172 3.93 15.95 -3.13
C ALA A 172 4.13 16.93 -4.28
N THR A 173 3.15 17.76 -4.62
CA THR A 173 3.14 18.56 -5.84
C THR A 173 3.67 17.75 -7.04
N ASN A 174 2.95 17.63 -8.11
CA ASN A 174 3.07 16.68 -9.24
C ASN A 174 4.50 16.40 -9.81
N GLN A 175 5.52 17.12 -9.36
CA GLN A 175 6.88 17.06 -9.92
C GLN A 175 7.83 16.13 -9.16
N ARG A 176 7.42 15.54 -8.02
CA ARG A 176 8.28 14.73 -7.16
C ARG A 176 7.77 13.29 -6.99
N ILE A 177 7.02 12.80 -7.96
CA ILE A 177 6.55 11.42 -8.02
C ILE A 177 6.99 10.81 -9.34
N THR A 178 7.63 9.66 -9.25
CA THR A 178 8.13 8.93 -10.41
C THR A 178 7.53 7.52 -10.49
N TYR A 179 7.85 6.77 -11.54
CA TYR A 179 7.38 5.40 -11.70
C TYR A 179 8.43 4.48 -12.31
N VAL A 180 8.30 3.18 -12.01
CA VAL A 180 9.02 2.09 -12.68
C VAL A 180 8.05 1.43 -13.65
N PRO A 181 8.36 1.37 -14.97
CA PRO A 181 7.47 0.82 -15.99
C PRO A 181 7.54 -0.72 -16.04
N GLU A 182 7.53 -1.36 -14.87
CA GLU A 182 7.54 -2.80 -14.69
C GLU A 182 6.40 -3.23 -13.78
N TYR A 183 6.01 -4.50 -13.86
CA TYR A 183 5.00 -5.13 -13.01
C TYR A 183 5.70 -5.82 -11.85
N LEU A 184 5.80 -5.14 -10.71
CA LEU A 184 6.59 -5.59 -9.57
C LEU A 184 5.76 -6.04 -8.36
N SER A 185 4.44 -5.91 -8.44
CA SER A 185 3.52 -6.41 -7.42
C SER A 185 2.50 -7.37 -8.02
N TYR A 186 2.06 -8.34 -7.22
CA TYR A 186 1.05 -9.34 -7.56
C TYR A 186 -0.10 -9.23 -6.56
N TYR A 187 -1.23 -8.71 -7.04
CA TYR A 187 -2.47 -8.60 -6.30
C TYR A 187 -3.27 -9.89 -6.46
N VAL A 188 -3.49 -10.63 -5.36
CA VAL A 188 -4.11 -11.95 -5.39
C VAL A 188 -5.55 -11.88 -4.88
N LEU A 189 -6.52 -11.79 -5.78
CA LEU A 189 -7.94 -11.79 -5.44
C LEU A 189 -8.41 -13.17 -4.96
N ARG A 190 -8.81 -13.26 -3.71
CA ARG A 190 -9.44 -14.43 -3.11
C ARG A 190 -10.96 -14.27 -3.09
N LYS A 191 -11.71 -15.38 -3.21
CA LYS A 191 -13.18 -15.38 -3.22
C LYS A 191 -13.83 -14.66 -2.02
N ASN A 192 -13.13 -14.57 -0.89
CA ASN A 192 -13.61 -13.96 0.35
C ASN A 192 -12.98 -12.59 0.64
N SER A 193 -12.20 -11.99 -0.28
CA SER A 193 -11.64 -10.66 -0.08
C SER A 193 -12.72 -9.58 -0.18
N LEU A 194 -12.57 -8.49 0.57
CA LEU A 194 -13.47 -7.33 0.51
C LEU A 194 -13.58 -6.78 -0.91
N SER A 195 -12.48 -6.79 -1.66
CA SER A 195 -12.41 -6.34 -3.06
C SER A 195 -13.13 -7.25 -4.06
N TYR A 196 -13.57 -8.45 -3.63
CA TYR A 196 -14.32 -9.38 -4.49
C TYR A 196 -15.83 -9.09 -4.48
N GLN A 197 -16.29 -8.24 -3.55
CA GLN A 197 -17.71 -7.91 -3.45
C GLN A 197 -18.10 -6.99 -4.62
N ASP A 198 -19.23 -7.32 -5.23
CA ASP A 198 -19.77 -6.52 -6.34
C ASP A 198 -20.22 -5.15 -5.79
N LEU A 199 -19.56 -4.09 -6.22
CA LEU A 199 -19.85 -2.71 -5.83
C LEU A 199 -21.31 -2.29 -6.13
N MET A 200 -22.02 -3.04 -6.99
CA MET A 200 -23.41 -2.78 -7.37
C MET A 200 -24.42 -3.13 -6.26
N VAL A 201 -24.00 -3.82 -5.18
CA VAL A 201 -24.89 -4.28 -4.10
C VAL A 201 -24.32 -3.91 -2.73
N LEU A 202 -23.71 -2.75 -2.61
CA LEU A 202 -23.15 -2.31 -1.33
C LEU A 202 -24.24 -1.91 -0.34
N PRO A 203 -24.18 -2.35 0.93
CA PRO A 203 -25.06 -1.87 1.98
C PRO A 203 -25.02 -0.34 2.12
N LEU A 204 -26.12 0.29 2.53
CA LEU A 204 -26.21 1.75 2.72
C LEU A 204 -25.13 2.28 3.68
N SER A 205 -24.75 1.49 4.70
CA SER A 205 -23.67 1.83 5.61
C SER A 205 -22.32 1.97 4.93
N VAL A 206 -22.02 1.12 3.93
CA VAL A 206 -20.79 1.19 3.11
C VAL A 206 -20.83 2.40 2.19
N MET A 207 -21.98 2.66 1.55
CA MET A 207 -22.15 3.84 0.71
C MET A 207 -21.94 5.13 1.51
N ASN A 208 -22.41 5.20 2.75
CA ASN A 208 -22.17 6.35 3.63
C ASN A 208 -20.69 6.52 3.96
N GLN A 209 -19.95 5.45 4.23
CA GLN A 209 -18.50 5.52 4.46
C GLN A 209 -17.76 6.04 3.22
N ILE A 210 -18.10 5.56 2.03
CA ILE A 210 -17.54 6.06 0.76
C ILE A 210 -17.82 7.56 0.60
N LEU A 211 -19.06 8.00 0.85
CA LEU A 211 -19.42 9.42 0.78
C LEU A 211 -18.62 10.27 1.78
N ASP A 212 -18.36 9.78 2.97
CA ASP A 212 -17.56 10.49 3.97
C ASP A 212 -16.09 10.59 3.56
N VAL A 213 -15.52 9.56 2.93
CA VAL A 213 -14.19 9.63 2.32
C VAL A 213 -14.17 10.68 1.22
N LEU A 214 -15.12 10.68 0.29
CA LEU A 214 -15.20 11.64 -0.80
C LEU A 214 -15.33 13.08 -0.28
N LYS A 215 -16.12 13.32 0.78
CA LYS A 215 -16.23 14.64 1.44
C LYS A 215 -14.89 15.08 2.03
N ARG A 216 -14.16 14.17 2.72
CA ARG A 216 -12.83 14.49 3.26
C ARG A 216 -11.86 14.84 2.13
N ILE A 217 -11.83 14.05 1.06
CA ILE A 217 -11.00 14.32 -0.12
C ILE A 217 -11.35 15.69 -0.71
N TYR A 218 -12.63 15.99 -0.89
CA TYR A 218 -13.10 17.28 -1.41
C TYR A 218 -12.61 18.45 -0.54
N ASN A 219 -12.79 18.35 0.78
CA ASN A 219 -12.34 19.39 1.71
C ASN A 219 -10.81 19.58 1.69
N TRP A 220 -10.04 18.54 1.36
CA TRP A 220 -8.60 18.64 1.21
C TRP A 220 -8.16 19.36 -0.07
N ILE A 221 -8.95 19.28 -1.13
CA ILE A 221 -8.65 19.88 -2.44
C ILE A 221 -9.02 21.37 -2.46
N GLU A 222 -10.01 21.80 -1.67
CA GLU A 222 -10.46 23.21 -1.61
C GLU A 222 -9.62 24.11 -0.69
N ILE A 223 -8.66 23.57 0.07
CA ILE A 223 -7.71 24.31 0.90
C ILE A 223 -6.43 24.57 0.13
#